data_669c230ec23714589ca1a3ffb8d1ec27
#
_entry.id   669c230ec23714589ca1a3ffb8d1ec27
#
_cell.length_a   1.000
_cell.length_b   1.000
_cell.length_c   1.000
_cell.angle_alpha   90.00
_cell.angle_beta   90.00
_cell.angle_gamma   90.00
#
_symmetry.space_group_name_H-M   'P 1'
#
loop_
_entity.id
_entity.type
_entity.pdbx_description
1 polymer ?
#
loop_
_entity_poly.entity_id
_entity_poly.type
_entity_poly.pdbx_seq_one_letter_code
_entity_poly.pdbx_strand_id
1 'polypeptide(L)'
;MDTLPFGLFEPAYRKGITGAALVVRGVLYFRNGYTPTVRKALVQCFEQYAAMVDEYHHALEVAAGQKPSKEGPLRWFYTEGKQPMAYEKAPAFERLATSTPGDTSLVATMTSADHKLATGFYDFSVFALGEWKATHNRGLDTLVFTVPRAFLEQRPGKFQALFTAMCEALPIVHGHAGYGVNLPPMELNANEASEYFYARRYGPGIDVGDPMGYSTVMLEGAIKTVDWIVALNADLVRAAGGADSLTLPPDWYVRQPFGDGGLIVQAGVAPQASVSAGPGKPPLPPPAYVLLDSALRPIIAEKMDILQSGTLDSTAPLLNTTIATEAWLKRFVLQPDQLTEQWRELHKTPTVGSSKAAVGANLSRFRKIMGLPEPVRSNGFGYDGGSPG
;
A
#
# COMPACT_ATOMS: atom_id res chain seq x y z
N MET A 1 -14.26 -2.49 -14.52
CA MET A 1 -13.17 -3.50 -14.53
C MET A 1 -11.86 -2.76 -14.40
N ASP A 2 -11.02 -3.20 -13.50
CA ASP A 2 -9.68 -2.66 -13.34
C ASP A 2 -8.87 -2.91 -14.63
N THR A 3 -8.43 -1.85 -15.28
CA THR A 3 -7.67 -1.92 -16.53
C THR A 3 -6.18 -2.16 -16.30
N LEU A 4 -5.78 -2.34 -15.04
CA LEU A 4 -4.40 -2.56 -14.65
C LEU A 4 -3.93 -3.94 -15.13
N PRO A 5 -2.88 -4.03 -15.96
CA PRO A 5 -2.42 -5.31 -16.47
C PRO A 5 -1.79 -6.18 -15.38
N PHE A 6 -1.94 -7.49 -15.50
CA PHE A 6 -1.16 -8.43 -14.69
C PHE A 6 0.31 -8.37 -15.07
N GLY A 7 1.17 -8.51 -14.06
CA GLY A 7 2.58 -8.71 -14.29
C GLY A 7 3.24 -7.61 -15.12
N LEU A 8 2.94 -6.35 -14.83
CA LEU A 8 3.54 -5.24 -15.55
C LEU A 8 4.98 -5.03 -15.09
N PHE A 9 5.91 -5.22 -16.01
CA PHE A 9 7.31 -4.82 -15.87
C PHE A 9 7.65 -3.69 -16.84
N GLU A 10 8.57 -2.84 -16.43
CA GLU A 10 9.15 -1.82 -17.29
C GLU A 10 10.67 -1.92 -17.32
N PRO A 11 11.30 -1.77 -18.50
CA PRO A 11 12.75 -1.75 -18.60
C PRO A 11 13.35 -0.66 -17.72
N ALA A 12 14.48 -0.96 -17.09
CA ALA A 12 15.28 0.03 -16.41
C ALA A 12 15.84 1.04 -17.41
N TYR A 13 16.35 2.16 -16.89
CA TYR A 13 17.19 3.08 -17.63
C TYR A 13 18.36 2.36 -18.36
N ARG A 14 18.82 1.22 -17.81
CA ARG A 14 19.79 0.33 -18.44
C ARG A 14 19.08 -0.73 -19.29
N LYS A 15 19.44 -0.80 -20.57
CA LYS A 15 18.87 -1.75 -21.53
C LYS A 15 18.92 -3.20 -21.02
N GLY A 16 17.78 -3.87 -21.07
CA GLY A 16 17.64 -5.30 -20.73
C GLY A 16 17.54 -5.60 -19.24
N ILE A 17 17.40 -4.58 -18.38
CA ILE A 17 17.18 -4.75 -16.93
C ILE A 17 15.78 -4.25 -16.57
N THR A 18 15.05 -4.97 -15.74
CA THR A 18 13.72 -4.55 -15.25
C THR A 18 13.88 -3.47 -14.17
N GLY A 19 13.41 -2.27 -14.44
CA GLY A 19 13.55 -1.10 -13.55
C GLY A 19 12.34 -0.77 -12.71
N ALA A 20 11.17 -1.32 -13.05
CA ALA A 20 9.94 -1.11 -12.30
C ALA A 20 9.02 -2.32 -12.43
N ALA A 21 8.33 -2.68 -11.35
CA ALA A 21 7.34 -3.74 -11.33
C ALA A 21 6.11 -3.29 -10.54
N LEU A 22 4.93 -3.35 -11.16
CA LEU A 22 3.66 -3.07 -10.48
C LEU A 22 3.29 -4.24 -9.58
N VAL A 23 3.05 -3.93 -8.32
CA VAL A 23 2.84 -4.92 -7.25
C VAL A 23 1.66 -4.55 -6.36
N VAL A 24 1.27 -5.48 -5.49
CA VAL A 24 0.54 -5.17 -4.27
C VAL A 24 1.56 -5.07 -3.15
N ARG A 25 1.63 -3.91 -2.51
CA ARG A 25 2.63 -3.55 -1.52
C ARG A 25 1.97 -3.33 -0.16
N GLY A 26 2.46 -4.01 0.87
CA GLY A 26 2.18 -3.71 2.27
C GLY A 26 3.34 -2.92 2.86
N VAL A 27 3.01 -1.87 3.59
CA VAL A 27 3.96 -1.00 4.32
C VAL A 27 3.50 -0.89 5.75
N LEU A 28 4.37 -1.20 6.69
CA LEU A 28 4.12 -1.09 8.12
C LEU A 28 5.17 -0.19 8.76
N TYR A 29 4.72 0.80 9.51
CA TYR A 29 5.56 1.67 10.31
C TYR A 29 5.40 1.30 11.78
N PHE A 30 6.51 1.00 12.44
CA PHE A 30 6.52 0.48 13.79
C PHE A 30 7.62 1.12 14.65
N ARG A 31 7.73 0.73 15.91
CA ARG A 31 8.74 1.25 16.85
C ARG A 31 9.58 0.12 17.43
N ASN A 32 10.68 0.52 18.08
CA ASN A 32 11.51 -0.35 18.89
C ASN A 32 12.21 -1.49 18.12
N GLY A 33 12.45 -1.30 16.80
CA GLY A 33 13.12 -2.28 15.94
C GLY A 33 14.53 -2.65 16.38
N TYR A 34 15.14 -1.86 17.27
CA TYR A 34 16.42 -2.17 17.89
C TYR A 34 16.35 -3.23 19.00
N THR A 35 15.16 -3.50 19.54
CA THR A 35 14.98 -4.43 20.65
C THR A 35 14.98 -5.90 20.19
N PRO A 36 15.51 -6.82 21.00
CA PRO A 36 15.51 -8.25 20.66
C PRO A 36 14.10 -8.81 20.41
N THR A 37 13.09 -8.35 21.15
CA THR A 37 11.70 -8.78 21.01
C THR A 37 11.14 -8.44 19.64
N VAL A 38 11.31 -7.19 19.19
CA VAL A 38 10.82 -6.74 17.88
C VAL A 38 11.62 -7.41 16.76
N ARG A 39 12.92 -7.58 16.91
CA ARG A 39 13.74 -8.32 15.92
C ARG A 39 13.29 -9.76 15.75
N LYS A 40 12.93 -10.45 16.85
CA LYS A 40 12.34 -11.79 16.77
C LYS A 40 11.00 -11.77 16.05
N ALA A 41 10.16 -10.77 16.29
CA ALA A 41 8.88 -10.59 15.56
C ALA A 41 9.11 -10.34 14.07
N LEU A 42 10.12 -9.54 13.69
CA LEU A 42 10.51 -9.34 12.29
C LEU A 42 10.93 -10.62 11.60
N VAL A 43 11.66 -11.51 12.31
CA VAL A 43 12.02 -12.83 11.79
C VAL A 43 10.76 -13.66 11.53
N GLN A 44 9.81 -13.69 12.45
CA GLN A 44 8.53 -14.38 12.27
C GLN A 44 7.72 -13.82 11.10
N CYS A 45 7.69 -12.48 10.92
CA CYS A 45 7.07 -11.84 9.77
C CYS A 45 7.72 -12.29 8.45
N PHE A 46 9.04 -12.34 8.41
CA PHE A 46 9.76 -12.84 7.23
C PHE A 46 9.47 -14.30 6.94
N GLU A 47 9.51 -15.17 7.94
CA GLU A 47 9.23 -16.60 7.78
C GLU A 47 7.81 -16.85 7.24
N GLN A 48 6.80 -16.14 7.77
CA GLN A 48 5.44 -16.22 7.29
C GLN A 48 5.32 -15.73 5.83
N TYR A 49 5.97 -14.61 5.50
CA TYR A 49 6.02 -14.10 4.13
C TYR A 49 6.70 -15.08 3.18
N ALA A 50 7.90 -15.57 3.53
CA ALA A 50 8.67 -16.51 2.71
C ALA A 50 7.88 -17.80 2.46
N ALA A 51 7.29 -18.40 3.51
CA ALA A 51 6.46 -19.60 3.37
C ALA A 51 5.26 -19.37 2.43
N MET A 52 4.60 -18.22 2.52
CA MET A 52 3.46 -17.88 1.68
C MET A 52 3.86 -17.72 0.21
N VAL A 53 4.97 -17.04 -0.08
CA VAL A 53 5.40 -16.81 -1.48
C VAL A 53 6.04 -18.06 -2.08
N ASP A 54 6.71 -18.90 -1.29
CA ASP A 54 7.26 -20.19 -1.71
C ASP A 54 6.13 -21.16 -2.09
N GLU A 55 5.10 -21.30 -1.23
CA GLU A 55 3.91 -22.12 -1.53
C GLU A 55 3.27 -21.69 -2.87
N TYR A 56 3.13 -20.38 -3.06
CA TYR A 56 2.52 -19.86 -4.28
C TYR A 56 3.40 -20.09 -5.51
N HIS A 57 4.71 -19.86 -5.39
CA HIS A 57 5.67 -20.08 -6.46
C HIS A 57 5.68 -21.55 -6.92
N HIS A 58 5.75 -22.48 -5.97
CA HIS A 58 5.68 -23.93 -6.26
C HIS A 58 4.36 -24.32 -6.93
N ALA A 59 3.25 -23.73 -6.51
CA ALA A 59 1.96 -23.98 -7.16
C ALA A 59 1.94 -23.50 -8.63
N LEU A 60 2.61 -22.37 -8.94
CA LEU A 60 2.74 -21.89 -10.33
C LEU A 60 3.63 -22.82 -11.17
N GLU A 61 4.74 -23.33 -10.61
CA GLU A 61 5.61 -24.32 -11.30
C GLU A 61 4.83 -25.60 -11.64
N VAL A 62 4.07 -26.14 -10.68
CA VAL A 62 3.21 -27.31 -10.90
C VAL A 62 2.15 -27.03 -11.97
N ALA A 63 1.50 -25.88 -11.93
CA ALA A 63 0.50 -25.50 -12.94
C ALA A 63 1.11 -25.35 -14.33
N ALA A 64 2.39 -24.99 -14.42
CA ALA A 64 3.16 -24.94 -15.66
C ALA A 64 3.72 -26.31 -16.10
N GLY A 65 3.40 -27.40 -15.40
CA GLY A 65 3.91 -28.74 -15.68
C GLY A 65 5.38 -28.93 -15.28
N GLN A 66 5.92 -28.07 -14.46
CA GLN A 66 7.30 -28.13 -13.97
C GLN A 66 7.35 -28.88 -12.62
N LYS A 67 8.49 -29.48 -12.34
CA LYS A 67 8.75 -30.03 -11.00
C LYS A 67 9.03 -28.86 -10.06
N PRO A 68 8.38 -28.80 -8.87
CA PRO A 68 8.67 -27.76 -7.90
C PRO A 68 10.17 -27.66 -7.59
N SER A 69 10.69 -26.46 -7.69
CA SER A 69 12.07 -26.16 -7.28
C SER A 69 12.23 -26.35 -5.77
N LYS A 70 13.46 -26.53 -5.31
CA LYS A 70 13.73 -26.51 -3.86
C LYS A 70 13.80 -25.12 -3.30
N GLU A 71 13.87 -24.13 -4.16
CA GLU A 71 14.06 -22.73 -3.85
C GLU A 71 12.78 -21.94 -4.12
N GLY A 72 12.45 -21.02 -3.24
CA GLY A 72 11.38 -20.05 -3.45
C GLY A 72 11.73 -18.99 -4.53
N PRO A 73 10.92 -17.95 -4.69
CA PRO A 73 11.15 -16.93 -5.72
C PRO A 73 12.26 -15.93 -5.39
N LEU A 74 12.73 -15.83 -4.14
CA LEU A 74 13.75 -14.86 -3.75
C LEU A 74 15.12 -15.21 -4.36
N ARG A 75 15.81 -14.18 -4.92
CA ARG A 75 17.08 -14.36 -5.66
C ARG A 75 18.22 -13.49 -5.16
N TRP A 76 17.94 -12.32 -4.62
CA TRP A 76 18.96 -11.37 -4.17
C TRP A 76 18.71 -10.89 -2.75
N PHE A 77 19.82 -10.59 -2.07
CA PHE A 77 19.86 -10.04 -0.72
C PHE A 77 20.72 -8.78 -0.71
N TYR A 78 20.20 -7.75 -0.04
CA TYR A 78 20.86 -6.46 0.14
C TYR A 78 20.89 -6.11 1.63
N THR A 79 21.98 -5.49 2.07
CA THR A 79 22.10 -4.92 3.42
C THR A 79 23.07 -3.74 3.36
N GLU A 80 22.95 -2.85 4.33
CA GLU A 80 23.74 -1.62 4.38
C GLU A 80 25.27 -1.93 4.40
N GLY A 81 26.02 -1.16 3.64
CA GLY A 81 27.49 -1.25 3.58
C GLY A 81 28.07 -2.49 2.88
N LYS A 82 27.23 -3.33 2.26
CA LYS A 82 27.68 -4.53 1.55
C LYS A 82 27.20 -4.53 0.09
N GLN A 83 27.98 -5.24 -0.75
CA GLN A 83 27.56 -5.51 -2.12
C GLN A 83 26.39 -6.50 -2.13
N PRO A 84 25.46 -6.36 -3.09
CA PRO A 84 24.40 -7.33 -3.30
C PRO A 84 24.94 -8.74 -3.45
N MET A 85 24.29 -9.71 -2.82
CA MET A 85 24.66 -11.12 -2.92
C MET A 85 23.48 -11.99 -3.33
N ALA A 86 23.75 -13.13 -3.96
CA ALA A 86 22.73 -14.12 -4.23
C ALA A 86 22.06 -14.57 -2.92
N TYR A 87 20.74 -14.68 -2.92
CA TYR A 87 19.97 -14.99 -1.70
C TYR A 87 20.38 -16.32 -1.07
N GLU A 88 20.70 -17.34 -1.87
CA GLU A 88 21.19 -18.64 -1.40
C GLU A 88 22.53 -18.57 -0.61
N LYS A 89 23.31 -17.49 -0.83
CA LYS A 89 24.62 -17.24 -0.16
C LYS A 89 24.49 -16.26 1.00
N ALA A 90 23.32 -15.66 1.15
CA ALA A 90 23.07 -14.69 2.21
C ALA A 90 23.01 -15.37 3.58
N PRO A 91 23.37 -14.66 4.66
CA PRO A 91 23.08 -15.15 5.99
C PRO A 91 21.57 -15.28 6.17
N ALA A 92 21.11 -16.29 6.89
CA ALA A 92 19.70 -16.35 7.27
C ALA A 92 19.28 -15.05 7.95
N PHE A 93 18.08 -14.56 7.62
CA PHE A 93 17.57 -13.28 8.17
C PHE A 93 17.53 -13.29 9.70
N GLU A 94 17.19 -14.43 10.30
CA GLU A 94 17.26 -14.63 11.76
C GLU A 94 18.65 -14.32 12.31
N ARG A 95 19.70 -14.86 11.67
CA ARG A 95 21.08 -14.60 12.09
C ARG A 95 21.43 -13.12 11.97
N LEU A 96 21.03 -12.47 10.88
CA LEU A 96 21.27 -11.05 10.71
C LEU A 96 20.56 -10.23 11.80
N ALA A 97 19.26 -10.47 11.99
CA ALA A 97 18.44 -9.75 12.96
C ALA A 97 18.94 -9.91 14.40
N THR A 98 19.39 -11.10 14.77
CA THR A 98 19.87 -11.40 16.14
C THR A 98 21.31 -10.95 16.38
N SER A 99 22.18 -10.96 15.36
CA SER A 99 23.60 -10.60 15.51
C SER A 99 23.88 -9.10 15.31
N THR A 100 22.95 -8.34 14.73
CA THR A 100 23.10 -6.90 14.58
C THR A 100 22.94 -6.22 15.95
N PRO A 101 23.93 -5.46 16.44
CA PRO A 101 23.85 -4.77 17.74
C PRO A 101 22.64 -3.81 17.80
N GLY A 102 22.11 -3.57 19.00
CA GLY A 102 20.93 -2.71 19.19
C GLY A 102 21.17 -1.24 18.81
N ASP A 103 22.41 -0.75 18.92
CA ASP A 103 22.80 0.61 18.52
C ASP A 103 22.97 0.77 17.00
N THR A 104 22.98 -0.34 16.26
CA THR A 104 23.15 -0.37 14.80
C THR A 104 21.81 -0.59 14.10
N SER A 105 21.54 0.15 13.04
CA SER A 105 20.33 -0.03 12.22
C SER A 105 20.34 -1.42 11.56
N LEU A 106 19.21 -2.09 11.57
CA LEU A 106 18.99 -3.33 10.82
C LEU A 106 18.41 -2.98 9.46
N VAL A 107 19.18 -3.23 8.40
CA VAL A 107 18.75 -3.00 7.01
C VAL A 107 18.88 -4.29 6.23
N ALA A 108 17.78 -4.77 5.66
CA ALA A 108 17.76 -5.96 4.83
C ALA A 108 16.68 -5.86 3.76
N THR A 109 17.01 -6.23 2.54
CA THR A 109 16.05 -6.39 1.44
C THR A 109 16.31 -7.73 0.75
N MET A 110 15.25 -8.52 0.61
CA MET A 110 15.23 -9.76 -0.18
C MET A 110 14.28 -9.58 -1.35
N THR A 111 14.71 -9.89 -2.57
CA THR A 111 13.92 -9.67 -3.78
C THR A 111 13.99 -10.83 -4.77
N SER A 112 12.94 -10.96 -5.57
CA SER A 112 12.84 -11.95 -6.65
C SER A 112 13.42 -11.47 -7.99
N ALA A 113 14.12 -10.34 -8.01
CA ALA A 113 14.73 -9.80 -9.21
C ALA A 113 15.62 -10.83 -9.91
N ASP A 114 15.64 -10.83 -11.24
CA ASP A 114 16.50 -11.71 -12.05
C ASP A 114 17.96 -11.23 -12.13
N HIS A 115 18.20 -9.97 -11.78
CA HIS A 115 19.52 -9.36 -11.76
C HIS A 115 19.68 -8.41 -10.56
N LYS A 116 20.91 -8.29 -10.02
CA LYS A 116 21.21 -7.45 -8.84
C LYS A 116 20.88 -5.95 -8.98
N LEU A 117 20.71 -5.45 -10.21
CA LEU A 117 20.32 -4.07 -10.51
C LEU A 117 18.87 -3.98 -11.01
N ALA A 118 18.13 -5.07 -10.94
CA ALA A 118 16.73 -5.14 -11.34
C ALA A 118 15.79 -5.13 -10.13
N THR A 119 14.52 -5.06 -10.41
CA THR A 119 13.44 -5.31 -9.44
C THR A 119 12.64 -6.57 -9.79
N GLY A 120 11.86 -7.07 -8.86
CA GLY A 120 10.95 -8.20 -9.01
C GLY A 120 9.58 -7.93 -8.41
N PHE A 121 8.72 -8.95 -8.42
CA PHE A 121 7.38 -8.85 -7.84
C PHE A 121 7.33 -9.16 -6.35
N TYR A 122 8.30 -9.93 -5.84
CA TYR A 122 8.37 -10.30 -4.44
C TYR A 122 9.54 -9.60 -3.81
N ASP A 123 9.24 -8.75 -2.83
CA ASP A 123 10.22 -8.08 -1.99
C ASP A 123 9.80 -8.20 -0.54
N PHE A 124 10.78 -8.36 0.33
CA PHE A 124 10.65 -8.18 1.77
C PHE A 124 11.81 -7.31 2.23
N SER A 125 11.48 -6.14 2.77
CA SER A 125 12.46 -5.13 3.14
C SER A 125 12.20 -4.61 4.54
N VAL A 126 13.26 -4.51 5.35
CA VAL A 126 13.23 -3.97 6.70
C VAL A 126 14.26 -2.86 6.83
N PHE A 127 13.81 -1.74 7.41
CA PHE A 127 14.67 -0.69 7.92
C PHE A 127 14.28 -0.43 9.38
N ALA A 128 15.10 -0.91 10.32
CA ALA A 128 14.90 -0.68 11.73
C ALA A 128 16.06 0.16 12.28
N LEU A 129 15.71 1.27 12.92
CA LEU A 129 16.64 2.24 13.48
C LEU A 129 17.46 1.64 14.62
N GLY A 130 18.73 2.02 14.75
CA GLY A 130 19.50 1.77 15.97
C GLY A 130 18.94 2.57 17.14
N GLU A 131 19.13 2.08 18.37
CA GLU A 131 18.56 2.62 19.61
C GLU A 131 18.74 4.13 19.76
N TRP A 132 19.94 4.63 19.51
CA TRP A 132 20.20 6.08 19.64
C TRP A 132 19.37 6.90 18.65
N LYS A 133 19.25 6.47 17.38
CA LYS A 133 18.42 7.15 16.38
C LYS A 133 16.94 7.09 16.76
N ALA A 134 16.47 5.91 17.16
CA ALA A 134 15.07 5.71 17.55
C ALA A 134 14.67 6.57 18.75
N THR A 135 15.57 6.80 19.72
CA THR A 135 15.27 7.51 20.96
C THR A 135 15.51 9.02 20.90
N HIS A 136 16.46 9.47 20.07
CA HIS A 136 16.86 10.89 20.00
C HIS A 136 16.37 11.61 18.75
N ASN A 137 16.49 10.99 17.59
CA ASN A 137 16.09 11.62 16.32
C ASN A 137 14.62 11.41 15.99
N ARG A 138 13.97 10.50 16.72
CA ARG A 138 12.62 10.02 16.40
C ARG A 138 12.56 9.40 15.00
N GLY A 139 11.36 9.12 14.53
CA GLY A 139 11.13 8.42 13.28
C GLY A 139 10.68 6.99 13.54
N LEU A 140 10.15 6.38 12.51
CA LEU A 140 9.57 5.04 12.57
C LEU A 140 10.46 4.04 11.83
N ASP A 141 10.48 2.85 12.35
CA ASP A 141 10.97 1.67 11.66
C ASP A 141 10.00 1.28 10.55
N THR A 142 10.48 0.65 9.49
CA THR A 142 9.67 0.33 8.32
C THR A 142 9.83 -1.13 7.92
N LEU A 143 8.73 -1.80 7.64
CA LEU A 143 8.65 -3.09 6.98
C LEU A 143 7.85 -2.94 5.69
N VAL A 144 8.41 -3.41 4.58
CA VAL A 144 7.76 -3.43 3.26
C VAL A 144 7.74 -4.86 2.75
N PHE A 145 6.61 -5.31 2.22
CA PHE A 145 6.52 -6.60 1.54
C PHE A 145 5.59 -6.52 0.34
N THR A 146 5.88 -7.30 -0.69
CA THR A 146 5.13 -7.21 -1.95
C THR A 146 4.83 -8.57 -2.55
N VAL A 147 3.74 -8.60 -3.33
CA VAL A 147 3.34 -9.75 -4.13
C VAL A 147 2.82 -9.28 -5.50
N PRO A 148 2.83 -10.12 -6.54
CA PRO A 148 2.19 -9.76 -7.80
C PRO A 148 0.66 -9.69 -7.64
N ARG A 149 0.00 -8.87 -8.45
CA ARG A 149 -1.46 -8.76 -8.47
C ARG A 149 -2.15 -10.13 -8.62
N ALA A 150 -1.61 -11.01 -9.47
CA ALA A 150 -2.14 -12.35 -9.69
C ALA A 150 -2.26 -13.18 -8.39
N PHE A 151 -1.39 -12.91 -7.39
CA PHE A 151 -1.46 -13.57 -6.10
C PHE A 151 -2.80 -13.32 -5.41
N LEU A 152 -3.31 -12.07 -5.39
CA LEU A 152 -4.58 -11.75 -4.74
C LEU A 152 -5.77 -12.48 -5.36
N GLU A 153 -5.75 -12.63 -6.68
CA GLU A 153 -6.84 -13.27 -7.41
C GLU A 153 -6.83 -14.79 -7.23
N GLN A 154 -5.65 -15.37 -7.16
CA GLN A 154 -5.47 -16.82 -7.03
C GLN A 154 -5.43 -17.29 -5.56
N ARG A 155 -5.16 -16.41 -4.62
CA ARG A 155 -5.07 -16.68 -3.18
C ARG A 155 -5.83 -15.62 -2.37
N PRO A 156 -7.16 -15.51 -2.59
CA PRO A 156 -7.97 -14.48 -1.92
C PRO A 156 -7.85 -14.58 -0.40
N GLY A 157 -7.72 -13.44 0.26
CA GLY A 157 -7.61 -13.33 1.72
C GLY A 157 -6.23 -13.62 2.31
N LYS A 158 -5.30 -14.27 1.59
CA LYS A 158 -3.98 -14.62 2.13
C LYS A 158 -3.11 -13.40 2.43
N PHE A 159 -3.13 -12.41 1.54
CA PHE A 159 -2.38 -11.17 1.75
C PHE A 159 -2.93 -10.38 2.95
N GLN A 160 -4.24 -10.26 3.06
CA GLN A 160 -4.90 -9.58 4.19
C GLN A 160 -4.58 -10.28 5.52
N ALA A 161 -4.64 -11.62 5.54
CA ALA A 161 -4.29 -12.40 6.72
C ALA A 161 -2.83 -12.17 7.14
N LEU A 162 -1.90 -12.16 6.18
CA LEU A 162 -0.49 -11.88 6.46
C LEU A 162 -0.31 -10.44 6.99
N PHE A 163 -0.93 -9.45 6.34
CA PHE A 163 -0.86 -8.05 6.79
C PHE A 163 -1.36 -7.91 8.23
N THR A 164 -2.51 -8.52 8.55
CA THR A 164 -3.07 -8.52 9.90
C THR A 164 -2.13 -9.21 10.91
N ALA A 165 -1.60 -10.38 10.58
CA ALA A 165 -0.69 -11.11 11.46
C ALA A 165 0.59 -10.29 11.76
N MET A 166 1.11 -9.57 10.77
CA MET A 166 2.25 -8.66 10.97
C MET A 166 1.88 -7.46 11.85
N CYS A 167 0.66 -6.92 11.70
CA CYS A 167 0.16 -5.85 12.59
C CYS A 167 0.02 -6.31 14.04
N GLU A 168 -0.33 -7.56 14.28
CA GLU A 168 -0.43 -8.15 15.63
C GLU A 168 0.95 -8.47 16.23
N ALA A 169 1.92 -8.83 15.39
CA ALA A 169 3.27 -9.23 15.83
C ALA A 169 4.17 -8.04 16.18
N LEU A 170 3.99 -6.89 15.52
CA LEU A 170 4.86 -5.72 15.63
C LEU A 170 4.18 -4.58 16.41
N PRO A 171 4.95 -3.73 17.12
CA PRO A 171 4.42 -2.52 17.77
C PRO A 171 4.11 -1.44 16.73
N ILE A 172 3.07 -1.68 15.93
CA ILE A 172 2.66 -0.84 14.81
C ILE A 172 2.20 0.53 15.30
N VAL A 173 2.65 1.57 14.62
CA VAL A 173 2.08 2.91 14.71
C VAL A 173 0.99 3.05 13.64
N HIS A 174 1.32 2.79 12.40
CA HIS A 174 0.36 2.69 11.30
C HIS A 174 0.92 1.85 10.15
N GLY A 175 0.07 1.54 9.19
CA GLY A 175 0.45 0.87 7.96
C GLY A 175 -0.57 1.07 6.86
N HIS A 176 -0.19 0.74 5.65
CA HIS A 176 -1.12 0.72 4.52
C HIS A 176 -0.75 -0.38 3.53
N ALA A 177 -1.70 -0.80 2.72
CA ALA A 177 -1.44 -1.73 1.63
C ALA A 177 -2.37 -1.47 0.44
N GLY A 178 -1.81 -1.59 -0.75
CA GLY A 178 -2.51 -1.46 -2.02
C GLY A 178 -1.58 -1.58 -3.21
N TYR A 179 -1.91 -0.99 -4.34
CA TYR A 179 -1.01 -0.98 -5.47
C TYR A 179 0.17 -0.05 -5.24
N GLY A 180 1.36 -0.55 -5.54
CA GLY A 180 2.60 0.19 -5.51
C GLY A 180 3.53 -0.26 -6.63
N VAL A 181 4.70 0.32 -6.70
CA VAL A 181 5.72 -0.03 -7.69
C VAL A 181 7.01 -0.38 -6.97
N ASN A 182 7.53 -1.57 -7.23
CA ASN A 182 8.88 -1.92 -6.81
C ASN A 182 9.88 -1.32 -7.76
N LEU A 183 10.92 -0.74 -7.21
CA LEU A 183 12.09 -0.22 -7.91
C LEU A 183 13.35 -1.00 -7.52
N PRO A 184 14.41 -1.00 -8.35
CA PRO A 184 15.64 -1.70 -8.01
C PRO A 184 16.28 -1.10 -6.75
N PRO A 185 16.64 -1.90 -5.74
CA PRO A 185 17.20 -1.37 -4.49
C PRO A 185 18.50 -0.58 -4.66
N MET A 186 19.27 -0.86 -5.71
CA MET A 186 20.54 -0.18 -6.00
C MET A 186 20.42 1.01 -6.98
N GLU A 187 19.28 1.15 -7.64
CA GLU A 187 19.06 2.12 -8.73
C GLU A 187 17.71 2.83 -8.57
N LEU A 188 17.27 3.07 -7.32
CA LEU A 188 15.98 3.69 -7.02
C LEU A 188 15.80 4.99 -7.80
N ASN A 189 16.71 5.94 -7.65
CA ASN A 189 16.60 7.29 -8.20
C ASN A 189 16.49 7.29 -9.73
N ALA A 190 17.17 6.35 -10.40
CA ALA A 190 17.15 6.24 -11.86
C ALA A 190 15.78 5.77 -12.40
N ASN A 191 14.96 5.12 -11.56
CA ASN A 191 13.70 4.50 -11.96
C ASN A 191 12.46 5.13 -11.31
N GLU A 192 12.59 6.10 -10.41
CA GLU A 192 11.48 6.80 -9.75
C GLU A 192 10.50 7.45 -10.74
N ALA A 193 10.99 7.87 -11.92
CA ALA A 193 10.14 8.39 -12.97
C ALA A 193 9.09 7.38 -13.44
N SER A 194 9.45 6.09 -13.55
CA SER A 194 8.53 5.01 -13.93
C SER A 194 7.39 4.85 -12.93
N GLU A 195 7.69 4.91 -11.63
CA GLU A 195 6.68 4.87 -10.56
C GLU A 195 5.65 5.99 -10.72
N TYR A 196 6.11 7.22 -10.91
CA TYR A 196 5.23 8.37 -11.11
C TYR A 196 4.40 8.26 -12.40
N PHE A 197 4.99 7.78 -13.49
CA PHE A 197 4.27 7.51 -14.73
C PHE A 197 3.17 6.47 -14.57
N TYR A 198 3.42 5.40 -13.82
CA TYR A 198 2.40 4.41 -13.52
C TYR A 198 1.23 5.03 -12.76
N ALA A 199 1.51 5.81 -11.72
CA ALA A 199 0.48 6.49 -10.96
C ALA A 199 -0.34 7.46 -11.83
N ARG A 200 0.30 8.20 -12.75
CA ARG A 200 -0.40 9.07 -13.70
C ARG A 200 -1.23 8.31 -14.74
N ARG A 201 -0.71 7.19 -15.22
CA ARG A 201 -1.35 6.41 -16.29
C ARG A 201 -2.50 5.57 -15.79
N TYR A 202 -2.31 4.90 -14.67
CA TYR A 202 -3.28 3.93 -14.14
C TYR A 202 -4.12 4.47 -13.00
N GLY A 203 -3.66 5.48 -12.31
CA GLY A 203 -4.47 6.25 -11.39
C GLY A 203 -3.86 6.56 -10.03
N PRO A 204 -4.50 7.48 -9.31
CA PRO A 204 -4.01 8.00 -8.04
C PRO A 204 -4.09 6.98 -6.87
N GLY A 205 -4.73 5.82 -7.06
CA GLY A 205 -4.74 4.75 -6.09
C GLY A 205 -3.45 3.94 -6.04
N ILE A 206 -2.46 4.22 -6.93
CA ILE A 206 -1.12 3.65 -6.82
C ILE A 206 -0.31 4.50 -5.85
N ASP A 207 0.23 3.86 -4.80
CA ASP A 207 1.12 4.51 -3.86
C ASP A 207 2.51 4.71 -4.47
N VAL A 208 3.12 5.88 -4.25
CA VAL A 208 4.42 6.28 -4.79
C VAL A 208 5.38 6.69 -3.67
N GLY A 209 6.66 6.65 -3.97
CA GLY A 209 7.76 6.95 -3.06
C GLY A 209 8.25 5.70 -2.32
N ASP A 210 9.55 5.66 -2.05
CA ASP A 210 10.17 4.60 -1.27
C ASP A 210 9.81 4.75 0.21
N PRO A 211 9.06 3.80 0.82
CA PRO A 211 8.67 3.90 2.23
C PRO A 211 9.85 3.93 3.21
N MET A 212 11.03 3.48 2.80
CA MET A 212 12.25 3.48 3.60
C MET A 212 13.17 4.68 3.29
N GLY A 213 12.92 5.39 2.21
CA GLY A 213 13.80 6.45 1.68
C GLY A 213 13.48 7.85 2.16
N TYR A 214 12.28 8.15 2.64
CA TYR A 214 11.90 9.45 3.16
C TYR A 214 11.86 9.48 4.68
N SER A 215 11.93 10.68 5.26
CA SER A 215 11.87 10.85 6.71
C SER A 215 10.54 10.39 7.28
N THR A 216 10.57 9.45 8.22
CA THR A 216 9.38 8.96 8.92
C THR A 216 9.03 9.77 10.17
N VAL A 217 9.80 10.81 10.50
CA VAL A 217 9.55 11.68 11.67
C VAL A 217 8.17 12.34 11.57
N MET A 218 7.79 12.81 10.39
CA MET A 218 6.49 13.44 10.14
C MET A 218 5.31 12.45 10.24
N LEU A 219 5.60 11.15 10.27
CA LEU A 219 4.61 10.07 10.34
C LEU A 219 4.43 9.49 11.76
N GLU A 220 5.07 10.04 12.77
CA GLU A 220 4.90 9.57 14.16
C GLU A 220 3.50 9.80 14.72
N GLY A 221 2.83 10.85 14.30
CA GLY A 221 1.46 11.21 14.70
C GLY A 221 0.51 11.38 13.53
N ALA A 222 0.91 10.96 12.33
CA ALA A 222 0.12 11.07 11.11
C ALA A 222 0.37 9.89 10.19
N ILE A 223 -0.50 9.69 9.20
CA ILE A 223 -0.29 8.73 8.12
C ILE A 223 0.05 9.45 6.82
N LYS A 224 0.85 8.82 5.95
CA LYS A 224 1.17 9.36 4.63
C LYS A 224 -0.07 9.44 3.73
N THR A 225 -0.87 8.40 3.73
CA THR A 225 -1.98 8.23 2.77
C THR A 225 -2.97 7.18 3.26
N VAL A 226 -4.12 7.15 2.63
CA VAL A 226 -5.03 6.00 2.63
C VAL A 226 -4.75 5.11 1.44
N ASP A 227 -5.13 3.84 1.57
CA ASP A 227 -5.00 2.84 0.52
C ASP A 227 -6.09 1.77 0.69
N TRP A 228 -6.01 0.66 -0.03
CA TRP A 228 -6.92 -0.48 0.10
C TRP A 228 -7.02 -1.00 1.53
N ILE A 229 -5.92 -1.10 2.24
CA ILE A 229 -5.89 -1.42 3.66
C ILE A 229 -5.15 -0.30 4.40
N VAL A 230 -5.67 0.12 5.53
CA VAL A 230 -5.01 1.05 6.45
C VAL A 230 -5.05 0.44 7.85
N ALA A 231 -3.90 0.39 8.52
CA ALA A 231 -3.78 0.00 9.92
C ALA A 231 -3.40 1.23 10.76
N LEU A 232 -4.06 1.41 11.89
CA LEU A 232 -3.87 2.52 12.82
C LEU A 232 -3.73 1.97 14.24
N ASN A 233 -2.75 2.41 15.02
CA ASN A 233 -2.70 2.10 16.44
C ASN A 233 -3.79 2.88 17.23
N ALA A 234 -3.94 2.57 18.51
CA ALA A 234 -4.96 3.18 19.36
C ALA A 234 -4.86 4.71 19.42
N ASP A 235 -3.64 5.28 19.37
CA ASP A 235 -3.44 6.73 19.44
C ASP A 235 -3.95 7.41 18.18
N LEU A 236 -3.64 6.88 17.01
CA LEU A 236 -4.14 7.40 15.73
C LEU A 236 -5.64 7.18 15.56
N VAL A 237 -6.17 6.04 16.03
CA VAL A 237 -7.63 5.83 16.08
C VAL A 237 -8.31 6.91 16.93
N ARG A 238 -7.74 7.22 18.10
CA ARG A 238 -8.25 8.29 18.97
C ARG A 238 -8.12 9.67 18.32
N ALA A 239 -6.98 9.95 17.68
CA ALA A 239 -6.73 11.20 16.97
C ALA A 239 -7.67 11.40 15.77
N ALA A 240 -8.09 10.32 15.12
CA ALA A 240 -9.12 10.33 14.08
C ALA A 240 -10.56 10.51 14.63
N GLY A 241 -10.73 10.65 15.94
CA GLY A 241 -12.02 10.83 16.61
C GLY A 241 -12.61 9.55 17.22
N GLY A 242 -11.88 8.44 17.19
CA GLY A 242 -12.30 7.12 17.68
C GLY A 242 -12.91 6.23 16.61
N ALA A 243 -12.88 4.92 16.84
CA ALA A 243 -13.38 3.94 15.86
C ALA A 243 -14.85 4.14 15.48
N ASP A 244 -15.69 4.54 16.44
CA ASP A 244 -17.12 4.76 16.22
C ASP A 244 -17.43 6.03 15.42
N SER A 245 -16.52 7.02 15.45
CA SER A 245 -16.66 8.27 14.69
C SER A 245 -16.38 8.09 13.19
N LEU A 246 -15.64 7.05 12.81
CA LEU A 246 -15.37 6.73 11.41
C LEU A 246 -16.65 6.29 10.70
N THR A 247 -17.39 7.26 10.18
CA THR A 247 -18.68 7.05 9.52
C THR A 247 -18.45 6.52 8.10
N LEU A 248 -18.01 5.25 8.00
CA LEU A 248 -17.78 4.57 6.74
C LEU A 248 -18.92 3.59 6.44
N PRO A 249 -19.43 3.55 5.20
CA PRO A 249 -20.46 2.61 4.80
C PRO A 249 -19.99 1.15 4.95
N PRO A 250 -20.70 0.30 5.73
CA PRO A 250 -20.24 -1.05 6.05
C PRO A 250 -20.12 -1.97 4.82
N ASP A 251 -20.83 -1.67 3.73
CA ASP A 251 -20.77 -2.48 2.51
C ASP A 251 -19.48 -2.26 1.68
N TRP A 252 -18.76 -1.18 1.94
CA TRP A 252 -17.49 -0.90 1.23
C TRP A 252 -16.27 -1.06 2.12
N TYR A 253 -16.46 -1.23 3.45
CA TYR A 253 -15.35 -1.32 4.37
C TYR A 253 -15.50 -2.49 5.33
N VAL A 254 -14.40 -3.21 5.49
CA VAL A 254 -14.23 -4.15 6.61
C VAL A 254 -13.42 -3.46 7.68
N ARG A 255 -13.85 -3.55 8.93
CA ARG A 255 -13.14 -3.06 10.10
C ARG A 255 -12.73 -4.23 10.96
N GLN A 256 -11.48 -4.32 11.29
CA GLN A 256 -10.94 -5.37 12.14
C GLN A 256 -10.10 -4.73 13.26
N PRO A 257 -10.47 -4.91 14.53
CA PRO A 257 -9.60 -4.50 15.63
C PRO A 257 -8.33 -5.37 15.66
N PHE A 258 -7.24 -4.79 16.14
CA PHE A 258 -6.01 -5.52 16.43
C PHE A 258 -5.28 -4.90 17.63
N GLY A 259 -4.42 -5.70 18.31
CA GLY A 259 -3.69 -5.25 19.49
C GLY A 259 -4.59 -4.53 20.52
N ASP A 260 -4.03 -3.59 21.26
CA ASP A 260 -4.73 -2.82 22.28
C ASP A 260 -5.41 -1.57 21.70
N GLY A 261 -6.53 -1.75 21.03
CA GLY A 261 -7.36 -0.66 20.49
C GLY A 261 -6.92 -0.13 19.12
N GLY A 262 -6.07 -0.85 18.43
CA GLY A 262 -5.76 -0.60 17.02
C GLY A 262 -6.91 -1.01 16.10
N LEU A 263 -6.92 -0.47 14.88
CA LEU A 263 -7.94 -0.70 13.88
C LEU A 263 -7.33 -0.90 12.50
N ILE A 264 -7.68 -1.98 11.84
CA ILE A 264 -7.47 -2.18 10.40
C ILE A 264 -8.76 -1.85 9.67
N VAL A 265 -8.67 -1.01 8.64
CA VAL A 265 -9.78 -0.67 7.74
C VAL A 265 -9.41 -1.12 6.33
N GLN A 266 -10.20 -2.02 5.74
CA GLN A 266 -10.07 -2.43 4.35
C GLN A 266 -11.15 -1.74 3.51
N ALA A 267 -10.75 -1.05 2.44
CA ALA A 267 -11.60 -0.33 1.52
C ALA A 267 -11.84 -1.13 0.24
N GLY A 268 -13.01 -1.76 0.13
CA GLY A 268 -13.36 -2.62 -1.01
C GLY A 268 -12.76 -4.02 -0.93
N VAL A 269 -13.12 -4.86 -1.89
CA VAL A 269 -12.73 -6.29 -1.94
C VAL A 269 -11.29 -6.51 -2.40
N ALA A 270 -10.75 -5.55 -3.16
CA ALA A 270 -9.40 -5.60 -3.73
C ALA A 270 -8.84 -4.19 -3.90
N PRO A 271 -7.51 -4.02 -4.02
CA PRO A 271 -6.92 -2.72 -4.30
C PRO A 271 -7.41 -2.17 -5.64
N GLN A 272 -7.53 -0.86 -5.72
CA GLN A 272 -7.96 -0.14 -6.93
C GLN A 272 -6.94 0.94 -7.26
N ALA A 273 -6.51 1.01 -8.53
CA ALA A 273 -5.67 2.11 -9.00
C ALA A 273 -6.51 3.35 -9.30
N SER A 274 -7.69 3.17 -9.90
CA SER A 274 -8.58 4.25 -10.31
C SER A 274 -9.95 3.73 -10.71
N VAL A 275 -10.84 4.68 -11.04
CA VAL A 275 -12.04 4.42 -11.83
C VAL A 275 -11.99 5.22 -13.12
N SER A 276 -12.63 4.70 -14.18
CA SER A 276 -12.60 5.33 -15.50
C SER A 276 -13.52 6.56 -15.54
N ALA A 277 -12.98 7.69 -15.96
CA ALA A 277 -13.76 8.91 -16.24
C ALA A 277 -14.32 8.95 -17.68
N GLY A 278 -14.07 7.90 -18.47
CA GLY A 278 -14.43 7.83 -19.88
C GLY A 278 -13.24 8.01 -20.83
N PRO A 279 -13.46 7.80 -22.14
CA PRO A 279 -12.39 7.88 -23.12
C PRO A 279 -11.67 9.24 -23.12
N GLY A 280 -10.34 9.24 -23.11
CA GLY A 280 -9.51 10.44 -23.18
C GLY A 280 -9.47 11.32 -21.93
N LYS A 281 -10.17 10.94 -20.86
CA LYS A 281 -10.13 11.65 -19.58
C LYS A 281 -9.10 11.01 -18.63
N PRO A 282 -8.47 11.80 -17.75
CA PRO A 282 -7.63 11.26 -16.67
C PRO A 282 -8.41 10.30 -15.78
N PRO A 283 -7.76 9.26 -15.24
CA PRO A 283 -8.41 8.35 -14.31
C PRO A 283 -8.79 9.07 -13.01
N LEU A 284 -9.97 8.75 -12.47
CA LEU A 284 -10.45 9.30 -11.21
C LEU A 284 -9.93 8.47 -10.03
N PRO A 285 -9.80 9.09 -8.84
CA PRO A 285 -9.47 8.36 -7.62
C PRO A 285 -10.51 7.28 -7.31
N PRO A 286 -10.10 6.15 -6.69
CA PRO A 286 -11.05 5.16 -6.20
C PRO A 286 -12.02 5.77 -5.17
N PRO A 287 -13.33 5.69 -5.35
CA PRO A 287 -14.30 6.33 -4.46
C PRO A 287 -14.19 5.89 -3.00
N ALA A 288 -13.90 4.61 -2.76
CA ALA A 288 -13.67 4.11 -1.42
C ALA A 288 -12.45 4.76 -0.74
N TYR A 289 -11.39 5.06 -1.49
CA TYR A 289 -10.22 5.76 -0.94
C TYR A 289 -10.54 7.23 -0.65
N VAL A 290 -11.32 7.89 -1.49
CA VAL A 290 -11.79 9.27 -1.26
C VAL A 290 -12.59 9.37 0.04
N LEU A 291 -13.54 8.45 0.27
CA LEU A 291 -14.32 8.44 1.51
C LEU A 291 -13.45 8.13 2.73
N LEU A 292 -12.53 7.17 2.62
CA LEU A 292 -11.61 6.82 3.70
C LEU A 292 -10.66 7.99 4.02
N ASP A 293 -10.13 8.64 2.99
CA ASP A 293 -9.29 9.83 3.12
C ASP A 293 -10.02 10.95 3.85
N SER A 294 -11.26 11.21 3.50
CA SER A 294 -12.08 12.20 4.19
C SER A 294 -12.32 11.87 5.66
N ALA A 295 -12.59 10.59 5.97
CA ALA A 295 -12.80 10.14 7.34
C ALA A 295 -11.52 10.21 8.20
N LEU A 296 -10.37 9.99 7.59
CA LEU A 296 -9.06 10.00 8.25
C LEU A 296 -8.30 11.32 8.07
N ARG A 297 -8.89 12.34 7.45
CA ARG A 297 -8.23 13.62 7.16
C ARG A 297 -7.52 14.25 8.36
N PRO A 298 -8.06 14.21 9.59
CA PRO A 298 -7.40 14.77 10.76
C PRO A 298 -6.02 14.18 11.08
N ILE A 299 -5.73 12.96 10.57
CA ILE A 299 -4.46 12.27 10.82
C ILE A 299 -3.62 12.07 9.56
N ILE A 300 -4.03 12.56 8.40
CA ILE A 300 -3.20 12.52 7.18
C ILE A 300 -2.21 13.67 7.20
N ALA A 301 -0.95 13.37 6.95
CA ALA A 301 0.11 14.37 6.89
C ALA A 301 -0.18 15.42 5.80
N GLU A 302 -0.17 16.69 6.19
CA GLU A 302 -0.32 17.79 5.22
C GLU A 302 0.99 18.09 4.50
N LYS A 303 2.11 17.79 5.16
CA LYS A 303 3.47 18.04 4.67
C LYS A 303 4.34 16.83 4.96
N MET A 304 5.18 16.53 4.04
CA MET A 304 6.27 15.54 4.16
C MET A 304 7.49 16.06 3.41
N ASP A 305 8.62 15.42 3.66
CA ASP A 305 9.77 15.53 2.77
C ASP A 305 9.41 15.05 1.36
N ILE A 306 10.28 15.30 0.41
CA ILE A 306 10.10 14.83 -0.96
C ILE A 306 9.92 13.31 -0.98
N LEU A 307 8.95 12.82 -1.75
CA LEU A 307 8.67 11.39 -1.88
C LEU A 307 9.66 10.68 -2.83
N GLN A 308 10.29 11.43 -3.69
CA GLN A 308 11.25 10.94 -4.67
C GLN A 308 12.45 11.88 -4.71
N SER A 309 13.66 11.32 -4.75
CA SER A 309 14.87 12.12 -4.94
C SER A 309 15.05 12.53 -6.40
N GLY A 310 14.55 11.73 -7.33
CA GLY A 310 14.44 11.98 -8.76
C GLY A 310 15.74 12.33 -9.47
N THR A 311 15.79 12.09 -10.77
CA THR A 311 16.84 12.63 -11.61
C THR A 311 16.34 13.89 -12.32
N LEU A 312 17.19 14.89 -12.44
CA LEU A 312 16.88 16.16 -13.12
C LEU A 312 16.63 15.99 -14.63
N ASP A 313 17.01 14.85 -15.19
CA ASP A 313 16.86 14.56 -16.62
C ASP A 313 15.44 14.14 -17.02
N SER A 314 14.55 13.95 -16.05
CA SER A 314 13.17 13.61 -16.33
C SER A 314 12.39 14.84 -16.79
N THR A 315 11.79 14.76 -17.96
CA THR A 315 10.85 15.78 -18.48
C THR A 315 9.48 15.73 -17.78
N ALA A 316 9.18 14.69 -17.01
CA ALA A 316 7.96 14.57 -16.24
C ALA A 316 8.09 15.27 -14.88
N PRO A 317 7.04 15.93 -14.36
CA PRO A 317 7.05 16.44 -13.01
C PRO A 317 7.09 15.25 -12.04
N LEU A 318 8.21 15.09 -11.35
CA LEU A 318 8.42 14.08 -10.31
C LEU A 318 8.04 14.64 -8.94
N LEU A 319 7.89 13.74 -7.95
CA LEU A 319 7.61 14.10 -6.57
C LEU A 319 8.91 14.46 -5.81
N ASN A 320 9.80 15.19 -6.46
CA ASN A 320 11.10 15.64 -5.97
C ASN A 320 11.09 17.11 -5.50
N THR A 321 9.89 17.66 -5.30
CA THR A 321 9.69 18.97 -4.67
C THR A 321 8.63 18.86 -3.59
N THR A 322 8.70 19.72 -2.57
CA THR A 322 7.68 19.77 -1.52
C THR A 322 6.30 20.10 -2.08
N ILE A 323 6.20 20.99 -3.06
CA ILE A 323 4.93 21.36 -3.71
C ILE A 323 4.30 20.16 -4.40
N ALA A 324 5.06 19.40 -5.18
CA ALA A 324 4.56 18.22 -5.88
C ALA A 324 4.16 17.11 -4.88
N THR A 325 4.96 16.93 -3.83
CA THR A 325 4.66 15.98 -2.74
C THR A 325 3.36 16.36 -2.02
N GLU A 326 3.19 17.62 -1.60
CA GLU A 326 1.97 18.09 -0.95
C GLU A 326 0.73 17.93 -1.85
N ALA A 327 0.87 18.20 -3.15
CA ALA A 327 -0.21 17.97 -4.12
C ALA A 327 -0.57 16.49 -4.21
N TRP A 328 0.43 15.59 -4.20
CA TRP A 328 0.20 14.16 -4.19
C TRP A 328 -0.49 13.67 -2.91
N LEU A 329 -0.10 14.16 -1.74
CA LEU A 329 -0.74 13.82 -0.47
C LEU A 329 -2.24 14.19 -0.47
N LYS A 330 -2.62 15.22 -1.22
CA LYS A 330 -4.00 15.70 -1.37
C LYS A 330 -4.77 15.08 -2.56
N ARG A 331 -4.22 14.04 -3.23
CA ARG A 331 -4.81 13.48 -4.46
C ARG A 331 -6.21 12.88 -4.32
N PHE A 332 -6.63 12.57 -3.10
CA PHE A 332 -7.97 12.09 -2.78
C PHE A 332 -8.93 13.18 -2.30
N VAL A 333 -8.42 14.40 -2.10
CA VAL A 333 -9.27 15.55 -1.77
C VAL A 333 -9.98 16.02 -3.03
N LEU A 334 -11.29 15.82 -3.09
CA LEU A 334 -12.10 16.20 -4.24
C LEU A 334 -12.52 17.66 -4.18
N GLN A 335 -12.61 18.28 -5.35
CA GLN A 335 -13.30 19.55 -5.51
C GLN A 335 -14.82 19.33 -5.52
N PRO A 336 -15.62 20.34 -5.12
CA PRO A 336 -17.08 20.21 -5.05
C PRO A 336 -17.76 19.74 -6.35
N ASP A 337 -17.24 20.12 -7.50
CA ASP A 337 -17.74 19.73 -8.82
C ASP A 337 -17.53 18.25 -9.15
N GLN A 338 -16.51 17.62 -8.56
CA GLN A 338 -16.18 16.21 -8.76
C GLN A 338 -17.03 15.27 -7.89
N LEU A 339 -17.66 15.77 -6.83
CA LEU A 339 -18.35 14.95 -5.83
C LEU A 339 -19.52 14.15 -6.40
N THR A 340 -20.30 14.71 -7.33
CA THR A 340 -21.43 14.03 -7.95
C THR A 340 -20.99 12.84 -8.80
N GLU A 341 -19.88 12.96 -9.52
CA GLU A 341 -19.35 11.90 -10.35
C GLU A 341 -18.76 10.78 -9.48
N GLN A 342 -18.00 11.11 -8.44
CA GLN A 342 -17.46 10.16 -7.48
C GLN A 342 -18.56 9.39 -6.75
N TRP A 343 -19.64 10.05 -6.40
CA TRP A 343 -20.80 9.42 -5.82
C TRP A 343 -21.41 8.35 -6.73
N ARG A 344 -21.55 8.64 -8.02
CA ARG A 344 -22.05 7.65 -8.99
C ARG A 344 -21.11 6.44 -9.11
N GLU A 345 -19.81 6.68 -9.10
CA GLU A 345 -18.81 5.62 -9.21
C GLU A 345 -18.76 4.76 -7.94
N LEU A 346 -19.01 5.33 -6.75
CA LEU A 346 -19.09 4.55 -5.51
C LEU A 346 -20.15 3.46 -5.58
N HIS A 347 -21.32 3.75 -6.17
CA HIS A 347 -22.38 2.75 -6.35
C HIS A 347 -22.03 1.61 -7.31
N LYS A 348 -21.02 1.79 -8.16
CA LYS A 348 -20.51 0.75 -9.06
C LYS A 348 -19.35 -0.03 -8.44
N THR A 349 -18.79 0.45 -7.33
CA THR A 349 -17.66 -0.20 -6.65
C THR A 349 -18.13 -1.53 -6.04
N PRO A 350 -17.37 -2.63 -6.20
CA PRO A 350 -17.69 -3.91 -5.56
C PRO A 350 -17.75 -3.75 -4.04
N THR A 351 -18.80 -4.28 -3.44
CA THR A 351 -19.05 -4.21 -1.99
C THR A 351 -18.39 -5.38 -1.26
N VAL A 352 -18.01 -5.17 -0.01
CA VAL A 352 -17.50 -6.21 0.92
C VAL A 352 -18.56 -6.66 1.92
N GLY A 353 -19.66 -5.94 2.02
CA GLY A 353 -20.72 -6.17 3.01
C GLY A 353 -22.04 -6.62 2.42
N SER A 354 -23.04 -6.85 3.27
CA SER A 354 -24.22 -7.64 2.94
C SER A 354 -25.55 -6.87 2.85
N SER A 355 -25.58 -5.53 2.99
CA SER A 355 -26.88 -4.81 3.02
C SER A 355 -26.87 -3.46 2.30
N LYS A 356 -27.52 -3.40 1.11
CA LYS A 356 -27.74 -2.14 0.38
C LYS A 356 -28.57 -1.10 1.17
N ALA A 357 -29.42 -1.52 2.09
CA ALA A 357 -30.25 -0.61 2.89
C ALA A 357 -29.43 0.15 3.93
N ALA A 358 -28.47 -0.52 4.58
CA ALA A 358 -27.54 0.12 5.51
C ALA A 358 -26.64 1.14 4.82
N VAL A 359 -26.26 0.87 3.56
CA VAL A 359 -25.46 1.78 2.72
C VAL A 359 -26.21 3.10 2.51
N GLY A 360 -27.48 3.08 2.14
CA GLY A 360 -28.29 4.28 1.91
C GLY A 360 -28.30 5.20 3.12
N ALA A 361 -28.54 4.66 4.31
CA ALA A 361 -28.58 5.42 5.56
C ALA A 361 -27.22 6.02 5.94
N ASN A 362 -26.15 5.25 5.79
CA ASN A 362 -24.78 5.72 6.07
C ASN A 362 -24.30 6.76 5.06
N LEU A 363 -24.68 6.62 3.81
CA LEU A 363 -24.33 7.58 2.77
C LEU A 363 -25.04 8.94 2.97
N SER A 364 -26.33 8.96 3.38
CA SER A 364 -27.01 10.20 3.76
C SER A 364 -26.31 10.87 4.96
N ARG A 365 -25.93 10.09 5.97
CA ARG A 365 -25.16 10.59 7.12
C ARG A 365 -23.81 11.14 6.70
N PHE A 366 -23.08 10.44 5.84
CA PHE A 366 -21.79 10.88 5.30
C PHE A 366 -21.93 12.18 4.49
N ARG A 367 -22.92 12.28 3.61
CA ARG A 367 -23.20 13.52 2.86
C ARG A 367 -23.42 14.71 3.80
N LYS A 368 -24.17 14.51 4.87
CA LYS A 368 -24.41 15.54 5.88
C LYS A 368 -23.12 15.99 6.57
N ILE A 369 -22.23 15.05 6.90
CA ILE A 369 -20.90 15.36 7.48
C ILE A 369 -20.03 16.15 6.50
N MET A 370 -20.07 15.79 5.22
CA MET A 370 -19.31 16.45 4.14
C MET A 370 -19.91 17.76 3.66
N GLY A 371 -21.06 18.19 4.20
CA GLY A 371 -21.77 19.38 3.71
C GLY A 371 -22.30 19.24 2.29
N LEU A 372 -22.52 18.01 1.80
CA LEU A 372 -23.01 17.73 0.46
C LEU A 372 -24.54 17.83 0.41
N PRO A 373 -25.13 18.36 -0.67
CA PRO A 373 -26.57 18.42 -0.82
C PRO A 373 -27.18 17.02 -0.87
N GLU A 374 -28.35 16.81 -0.25
CA GLU A 374 -29.09 15.56 -0.40
C GLU A 374 -29.39 15.30 -1.88
N PRO A 375 -29.39 14.04 -2.34
CA PRO A 375 -29.74 13.72 -3.70
C PRO A 375 -31.18 14.19 -3.91
N VAL A 376 -31.40 14.98 -4.94
CA VAL A 376 -32.76 15.26 -5.41
C VAL A 376 -33.39 13.90 -5.68
N ARG A 377 -34.39 13.51 -4.90
CA ARG A 377 -35.21 12.32 -5.21
C ARG A 377 -35.78 12.57 -6.59
N SER A 378 -35.26 11.90 -7.62
CA SER A 378 -35.96 11.79 -8.87
C SER A 378 -37.29 11.13 -8.53
N ASN A 379 -38.34 11.92 -8.46
CA ASN A 379 -39.68 11.38 -8.41
C ASN A 379 -39.75 10.42 -9.59
N GLY A 380 -39.95 9.13 -9.29
CA GLY A 380 -39.87 8.07 -10.26
C GLY A 380 -40.79 8.40 -11.47
N PHE A 381 -40.17 8.52 -12.62
CA PHE A 381 -40.88 8.21 -13.83
C PHE A 381 -41.12 6.72 -13.81
N GLY A 382 -42.35 6.36 -13.37
CA GLY A 382 -42.85 5.01 -13.54
C GLY A 382 -42.81 4.69 -15.03
N TYR A 383 -42.00 3.74 -15.41
CA TYR A 383 -42.19 3.01 -16.64
C TYR A 383 -43.36 2.06 -16.37
N ASP A 384 -44.56 2.52 -16.70
CA ASP A 384 -45.70 1.65 -16.93
C ASP A 384 -45.37 0.78 -18.15
N GLY A 385 -45.00 -0.43 -17.91
CA GLY A 385 -44.84 -1.45 -18.93
C GLY A 385 -46.20 -1.86 -19.50
N GLY A 386 -46.68 -1.10 -20.48
CA GLY A 386 -47.79 -1.50 -21.34
C GLY A 386 -47.33 -2.65 -22.21
N SER A 387 -47.80 -3.89 -21.93
CA SER A 387 -47.73 -5.01 -22.85
C SER A 387 -48.58 -4.69 -24.09
N PRO A 388 -48.08 -4.86 -25.30
CA PRO A 388 -48.96 -4.89 -26.46
C PRO A 388 -49.65 -6.26 -26.54
N GLY A 389 -50.98 -6.21 -26.68
CA GLY A 389 -51.83 -7.34 -27.03
C GLY A 389 -51.61 -7.80 -28.48
#